data_189089f084cc1c105650ea27ee37db47
#
_entry.id   189089f084cc1c105650ea27ee37db47
#
_cell.length_a   1.000
_cell.length_b   1.000
_cell.length_c   1.000
_cell.angle_alpha   90.00
_cell.angle_beta   90.00
_cell.angle_gamma   90.00
#
_symmetry.space_group_name_H-M   'P 1'
#
loop_
_entity.id
_entity.type
_entity.pdbx_description
1 polymer ?
#
loop_
_entity_poly.entity_id
_entity_poly.type
_entity_poly.pdbx_seq_one_letter_code
_entity_poly.pdbx_strand_id
1 'polypeptide(L)'
;MPGEADGPHEDAAGAGDGAGDEAGVRRVARVVLLDPEDRILLLHGHEPEDPADDWWFTPGGGVEGDETREEAALRELAEETGITDVDLGPVLWRRRCSFPFAGRRWDQDEWYYLARTAQTAIKALALTELERRSVAGARWWTCRELTRAHETVYPTRLAELLRRLLDEGPPAGPVTLDTEIV
;
A
#
# COMPACT_ATOMS: atom_id res chain seq x y z
N MET A 1 9.89 -47.86 -32.68
CA MET A 1 10.55 -46.59 -32.53
C MET A 1 9.64 -45.70 -31.74
N PRO A 2 10.01 -45.28 -30.53
CA PRO A 2 9.19 -44.46 -29.69
C PRO A 2 9.40 -42.98 -30.00
N GLY A 3 8.30 -42.26 -30.10
CA GLY A 3 8.29 -40.81 -30.10
C GLY A 3 8.11 -40.32 -28.67
N GLU A 4 9.08 -39.63 -28.13
CA GLU A 4 8.97 -38.90 -26.89
C GLU A 4 8.04 -37.69 -27.06
N ALA A 5 7.02 -37.65 -26.25
CA ALA A 5 6.18 -36.47 -26.09
C ALA A 5 6.86 -35.55 -25.09
N ASP A 6 7.30 -34.43 -25.60
CA ASP A 6 7.76 -33.30 -24.80
C ASP A 6 6.53 -32.60 -24.22
N GLY A 7 6.43 -32.57 -22.89
CA GLY A 7 5.36 -31.91 -22.17
C GLY A 7 5.60 -30.41 -22.09
N PRO A 8 4.55 -29.60 -22.07
CA PRO A 8 4.69 -28.15 -21.97
C PRO A 8 5.16 -27.74 -20.58
N HIS A 9 6.20 -26.96 -20.53
CA HIS A 9 6.62 -26.24 -19.35
C HIS A 9 5.53 -25.26 -18.92
N GLU A 10 4.99 -25.48 -17.75
CA GLU A 10 4.19 -24.48 -17.03
C GLU A 10 5.12 -23.37 -16.55
N ASP A 11 5.10 -22.27 -17.25
CA ASP A 11 5.64 -21.02 -16.74
C ASP A 11 4.71 -20.51 -15.64
N ALA A 12 5.07 -20.79 -14.38
CA ALA A 12 4.48 -20.17 -13.23
C ALA A 12 4.79 -18.68 -13.29
N ALA A 13 3.76 -17.88 -13.56
CA ALA A 13 3.81 -16.44 -13.49
C ALA A 13 4.28 -16.01 -12.10
N GLY A 14 5.43 -15.35 -12.05
CA GLY A 14 6.05 -14.88 -10.83
C GLY A 14 5.19 -13.84 -10.14
N ALA A 15 4.72 -14.19 -8.96
CA ALA A 15 4.45 -13.20 -7.94
C ALA A 15 5.81 -12.62 -7.55
N GLY A 16 6.03 -11.32 -7.80
CA GLY A 16 7.28 -10.66 -7.48
C GLY A 16 7.59 -10.78 -5.98
N ASP A 17 8.51 -11.67 -5.64
CA ASP A 17 9.08 -11.75 -4.31
C ASP A 17 10.03 -10.56 -4.14
N GLY A 18 9.51 -9.48 -3.57
CA GLY A 18 10.34 -8.38 -3.11
C GLY A 18 11.38 -8.90 -2.11
N ALA A 19 12.67 -8.67 -2.40
CA ALA A 19 13.78 -9.13 -1.61
C ALA A 19 13.68 -8.64 -0.15
N GLY A 20 13.47 -9.57 0.79
CA GLY A 20 13.51 -9.27 2.22
C GLY A 20 14.94 -9.20 2.73
N ASP A 21 15.31 -8.11 3.41
CA ASP A 21 16.62 -7.93 4.06
C ASP A 21 16.74 -8.67 5.40
N GLU A 22 15.65 -9.11 5.97
CA GLU A 22 15.60 -10.08 7.08
C GLU A 22 14.76 -11.27 6.60
N ALA A 23 15.21 -12.49 6.82
CA ALA A 23 14.61 -13.70 6.28
C ALA A 23 13.08 -13.70 6.45
N GLY A 24 12.33 -13.41 5.38
CA GLY A 24 10.87 -13.48 5.33
C GLY A 24 10.10 -12.17 5.53
N VAL A 25 10.74 -11.04 5.84
CA VAL A 25 10.05 -9.74 6.01
C VAL A 25 10.10 -8.93 4.72
N ARG A 26 8.94 -8.59 4.17
CA ARG A 26 8.82 -7.81 2.94
C ARG A 26 9.01 -6.31 3.22
N ARG A 27 9.90 -5.67 2.48
CA ARG A 27 10.07 -4.21 2.51
C ARG A 27 8.96 -3.56 1.69
N VAL A 28 8.25 -2.60 2.30
CA VAL A 28 7.09 -1.95 1.69
C VAL A 28 7.20 -0.44 1.79
N ALA A 29 6.84 0.27 0.73
CA ALA A 29 6.67 1.71 0.72
C ALA A 29 5.18 2.06 0.60
N ARG A 30 4.70 2.93 1.49
CA ARG A 30 3.33 3.45 1.54
C ARG A 30 3.32 4.95 1.30
N VAL A 31 2.26 5.47 0.74
CA VAL A 31 2.12 6.89 0.43
C VAL A 31 0.95 7.50 1.19
N VAL A 32 1.25 8.46 2.05
CA VAL A 32 0.25 9.36 2.65
C VAL A 32 0.08 10.51 1.66
N LEU A 33 -0.82 10.31 0.69
CA LEU A 33 -1.06 11.26 -0.39
C LEU A 33 -2.16 12.22 -0.01
N LEU A 34 -1.81 13.51 0.02
CA LEU A 34 -2.73 14.60 0.32
C LEU A 34 -3.03 15.43 -0.94
N ASP A 35 -4.30 15.78 -1.12
CA ASP A 35 -4.74 16.72 -2.14
C ASP A 35 -4.69 18.18 -1.64
N PRO A 36 -5.06 19.20 -2.47
CA PRO A 36 -5.03 20.60 -2.05
C PRO A 36 -5.98 20.94 -0.90
N GLU A 37 -6.99 20.13 -0.62
CA GLU A 37 -7.91 20.28 0.51
C GLU A 37 -7.54 19.45 1.73
N ASP A 38 -6.30 18.94 1.79
CA ASP A 38 -5.80 18.07 2.87
C ASP A 38 -6.60 16.77 3.06
N ARG A 39 -7.22 16.26 1.99
CA ARG A 39 -7.82 14.94 1.98
C ARG A 39 -6.76 13.89 1.68
N ILE A 40 -6.83 12.77 2.36
CA ILE A 40 -5.96 11.61 2.11
C ILE A 40 -6.61 10.63 1.15
N LEU A 41 -5.81 10.08 0.22
CA LEU A 41 -6.26 9.00 -0.66
C LEU A 41 -6.09 7.66 0.03
N LEU A 42 -7.17 6.88 0.08
CA LEU A 42 -7.14 5.49 0.54
C LEU A 42 -7.71 4.57 -0.54
N LEU A 43 -7.15 3.38 -0.61
CA LEU A 43 -7.65 2.26 -1.40
C LEU A 43 -8.60 1.42 -0.55
N HIS A 44 -9.62 0.86 -1.16
CA HIS A 44 -10.56 -0.08 -0.56
C HIS A 44 -10.16 -1.50 -0.94
N GLY A 45 -9.68 -2.26 0.03
CA GLY A 45 -9.30 -3.65 -0.14
C GLY A 45 -10.25 -4.62 0.54
N HIS A 46 -10.22 -5.87 0.12
CA HIS A 46 -10.96 -6.96 0.73
C HIS A 46 -10.26 -8.30 0.50
N GLU A 47 -10.60 -9.30 1.27
CA GLU A 47 -10.17 -10.66 0.99
C GLU A 47 -10.69 -11.13 -0.39
N PRO A 48 -9.85 -11.77 -1.23
CA PRO A 48 -10.27 -12.18 -2.57
C PRO A 48 -11.48 -13.12 -2.58
N GLU A 49 -11.61 -13.96 -1.56
CA GLU A 49 -12.68 -14.96 -1.45
C GLU A 49 -13.83 -14.52 -0.52
N ASP A 50 -13.66 -13.42 0.21
CA ASP A 50 -14.69 -12.85 1.09
C ASP A 50 -14.74 -11.33 1.00
N PRO A 51 -15.50 -10.75 0.07
CA PRO A 51 -15.61 -9.29 -0.08
C PRO A 51 -16.24 -8.56 1.11
N ALA A 52 -16.79 -9.27 2.10
CA ALA A 52 -17.29 -8.67 3.32
C ALA A 52 -16.20 -8.44 4.38
N ASP A 53 -15.08 -9.11 4.24
CA ASP A 53 -13.86 -8.83 5.02
C ASP A 53 -13.05 -7.76 4.29
N ASP A 54 -13.36 -6.49 4.58
CA ASP A 54 -12.86 -5.33 3.85
C ASP A 54 -12.21 -4.29 4.77
N TRP A 55 -11.33 -3.49 4.18
CA TRP A 55 -10.59 -2.42 4.88
C TRP A 55 -10.13 -1.31 3.94
N TRP A 56 -9.78 -0.17 4.52
CA TRP A 56 -9.14 0.94 3.81
C TRP A 56 -7.66 1.05 4.18
N PHE A 57 -6.82 1.37 3.20
CA PHE A 57 -5.38 1.48 3.40
C PHE A 57 -4.74 2.49 2.44
N THR A 58 -3.53 2.94 2.78
CA THR A 58 -2.77 3.86 1.93
C THR A 58 -2.22 3.16 0.69
N PRO A 59 -2.13 3.82 -0.47
CA PRO A 59 -1.45 3.28 -1.64
C PRO A 59 -0.01 2.88 -1.33
N GLY A 60 0.51 1.91 -2.06
CA GLY A 60 1.87 1.45 -1.95
C GLY A 60 2.00 -0.06 -2.03
N GLY A 61 3.24 -0.53 -2.05
CA GLY A 61 3.54 -1.95 -2.20
C GLY A 61 5.00 -2.28 -1.93
N GLY A 62 5.38 -3.49 -2.31
CA GLY A 62 6.71 -4.02 -2.06
C GLY A 62 7.79 -3.37 -2.91
N VAL A 63 8.95 -3.22 -2.32
CA VAL A 63 10.18 -2.85 -3.04
C VAL A 63 10.59 -4.01 -3.93
N GLU A 64 10.88 -3.73 -5.20
CA GLU A 64 11.27 -4.71 -6.20
C GLU A 64 12.74 -4.54 -6.62
N GLY A 65 13.46 -5.65 -6.75
CA GLY A 65 14.84 -5.63 -7.20
C GLY A 65 15.71 -4.63 -6.44
N ASP A 66 16.40 -3.78 -7.18
CA ASP A 66 17.33 -2.78 -6.64
C ASP A 66 16.70 -1.38 -6.48
N GLU A 67 15.37 -1.24 -6.63
CA GLU A 67 14.71 0.06 -6.46
C GLU A 67 14.80 0.55 -5.00
N THR A 68 14.82 1.85 -4.83
CA THR A 68 14.68 2.47 -3.51
C THR A 68 13.23 2.40 -3.05
N ARG A 69 12.98 2.66 -1.75
CA ARG A 69 11.60 2.76 -1.23
C ARG A 69 10.85 3.94 -1.86
N GLU A 70 11.53 5.02 -2.17
CA GLU A 70 10.97 6.19 -2.85
C GLU A 70 10.51 5.84 -4.27
N GLU A 71 11.32 5.11 -5.01
CA GLU A 71 10.98 4.62 -6.35
C GLU A 71 9.79 3.66 -6.30
N ALA A 72 9.78 2.72 -5.34
CA ALA A 72 8.66 1.82 -5.10
C ALA A 72 7.37 2.60 -4.78
N ALA A 73 7.44 3.61 -3.91
CA ALA A 73 6.30 4.45 -3.53
C ALA A 73 5.68 5.12 -4.75
N LEU A 74 6.49 5.72 -5.62
CA LEU A 74 6.04 6.42 -6.83
C LEU A 74 5.49 5.44 -7.88
N ARG A 75 6.16 4.30 -8.09
CA ARG A 75 5.72 3.26 -9.02
C ARG A 75 4.35 2.69 -8.61
N GLU A 76 4.22 2.26 -7.37
CA GLU A 76 2.98 1.70 -6.84
C GLU A 76 1.83 2.71 -6.89
N LEU A 77 2.07 3.96 -6.51
CA LEU A 77 1.08 5.02 -6.60
C LEU A 77 0.57 5.19 -8.05
N ALA A 78 1.48 5.22 -9.03
CA ALA A 78 1.11 5.33 -10.44
C ALA A 78 0.33 4.12 -10.93
N GLU A 79 0.74 2.90 -10.56
CA GLU A 79 0.08 1.65 -10.97
C GLU A 79 -1.33 1.53 -10.38
N GLU A 80 -1.49 1.83 -9.09
CA GLU A 80 -2.76 1.69 -8.37
C GLU A 80 -3.75 2.82 -8.63
N THR A 81 -3.28 4.03 -8.91
CA THR A 81 -4.13 5.23 -8.96
C THR A 81 -4.04 6.05 -10.24
N GLY A 82 -3.03 5.84 -11.05
CA GLY A 82 -2.74 6.68 -12.22
C GLY A 82 -2.18 8.07 -11.90
N ILE A 83 -1.95 8.37 -10.62
CA ILE A 83 -1.40 9.65 -10.18
C ILE A 83 0.12 9.62 -10.32
N THR A 84 0.65 10.55 -11.13
CA THR A 84 2.08 10.69 -11.44
C THR A 84 2.63 12.08 -11.16
N ASP A 85 1.76 13.10 -11.10
CA ASP A 85 2.14 14.46 -10.71
C ASP A 85 2.14 14.58 -9.20
N VAL A 86 3.25 14.20 -8.59
CA VAL A 86 3.40 14.01 -7.14
C VAL A 86 4.67 14.69 -6.66
N ASP A 87 4.53 15.48 -5.60
CA ASP A 87 5.65 15.99 -4.82
C ASP A 87 5.88 15.05 -3.62
N LEU A 88 6.91 14.18 -3.71
CA LEU A 88 7.25 13.20 -2.69
C LEU A 88 8.08 13.86 -1.59
N GLY A 89 7.58 13.80 -0.38
CA GLY A 89 8.19 14.37 0.81
C GLY A 89 8.91 13.33 1.69
N PRO A 90 9.10 13.66 2.98
CA PRO A 90 9.86 12.82 3.91
C PRO A 90 9.10 11.56 4.33
N VAL A 91 9.84 10.61 4.91
CA VAL A 91 9.27 9.49 5.66
C VAL A 91 8.64 10.02 6.95
N LEU A 92 7.36 9.75 7.12
CA LEU A 92 6.60 10.15 8.30
C LEU A 92 6.68 9.08 9.39
N TRP A 93 6.39 7.84 9.01
CA TRP A 93 6.20 6.72 9.94
C TRP A 93 6.85 5.46 9.41
N ARG A 94 7.22 4.58 10.36
CA ARG A 94 7.64 3.20 10.12
C ARG A 94 6.78 2.28 10.95
N ARG A 95 6.35 1.16 10.36
CA ARG A 95 5.52 0.17 11.04
C ARG A 95 5.96 -1.24 10.67
N ARG A 96 6.01 -2.12 11.65
CA ARG A 96 6.01 -3.56 11.41
C ARG A 96 4.60 -4.10 11.54
N CYS A 97 4.17 -4.95 10.62
CA CYS A 97 2.89 -5.62 10.70
C CYS A 97 2.96 -7.05 10.18
N SER A 98 2.04 -7.86 10.69
CA SER A 98 1.85 -9.25 10.29
C SER A 98 0.36 -9.53 10.20
N PHE A 99 -0.11 -10.00 9.06
CA PHE A 99 -1.54 -10.22 8.81
C PHE A 99 -1.77 -11.38 7.83
N PRO A 100 -2.89 -12.11 7.94
CA PRO A 100 -3.31 -13.06 6.93
C PRO A 100 -3.93 -12.32 5.74
N PHE A 101 -3.62 -12.76 4.53
CA PHE A 101 -4.25 -12.26 3.32
C PHE A 101 -4.06 -13.26 2.18
N ALA A 102 -5.12 -13.53 1.43
CA ALA A 102 -5.12 -14.45 0.29
C ALA A 102 -4.52 -15.84 0.63
N GLY A 103 -4.89 -16.38 1.79
CA GLY A 103 -4.50 -17.73 2.23
C GLY A 103 -3.07 -17.85 2.78
N ARG A 104 -2.33 -16.75 2.94
CA ARG A 104 -0.99 -16.76 3.54
C ARG A 104 -0.80 -15.62 4.54
N ARG A 105 0.23 -15.75 5.39
CA ARG A 105 0.63 -14.67 6.30
C ARG A 105 1.67 -13.79 5.62
N TRP A 106 1.51 -12.49 5.79
CA TRP A 106 2.40 -11.46 5.28
C TRP A 106 3.07 -10.73 6.44
N ASP A 107 4.38 -10.72 6.44
CA ASP A 107 5.20 -9.94 7.37
C ASP A 107 5.82 -8.77 6.62
N GLN A 108 5.55 -7.54 7.05
CA GLN A 108 5.95 -6.33 6.35
C GLN A 108 6.67 -5.35 7.25
N ASP A 109 7.70 -4.69 6.70
CA ASP A 109 8.35 -3.49 7.20
C ASP A 109 7.94 -2.32 6.30
N GLU A 110 7.00 -1.52 6.78
CA GLU A 110 6.36 -0.44 6.02
C GLU A 110 6.94 0.92 6.39
N TRP A 111 7.28 1.70 5.36
CA TRP A 111 7.65 3.10 5.48
C TRP A 111 6.63 3.96 4.77
N TYR A 112 6.09 4.95 5.51
CA TYR A 112 5.04 5.85 5.04
C TYR A 112 5.64 7.19 4.66
N TYR A 113 5.52 7.55 3.38
CA TYR A 113 6.01 8.80 2.81
C TYR A 113 4.88 9.82 2.70
N LEU A 114 5.13 11.05 3.12
CA LEU A 114 4.24 12.16 2.80
C LEU A 114 4.36 12.47 1.30
N ALA A 115 3.23 12.66 0.64
CA ALA A 115 3.21 13.16 -0.72
C ALA A 115 2.04 14.13 -0.93
N ARG A 116 2.20 15.05 -1.86
CA ARG A 116 1.16 15.99 -2.25
C ARG A 116 0.95 15.97 -3.75
N THR A 117 -0.30 16.16 -4.16
CA THR A 117 -0.68 16.23 -5.56
C THR A 117 -1.86 17.17 -5.77
N ALA A 118 -1.91 17.82 -6.93
CA ALA A 118 -3.11 18.49 -7.44
C ALA A 118 -3.92 17.59 -8.38
N GLN A 119 -3.38 16.43 -8.76
CA GLN A 119 -4.04 15.44 -9.59
C GLN A 119 -4.97 14.57 -8.72
N THR A 120 -6.28 14.79 -8.79
CA THR A 120 -7.25 14.09 -7.95
C THR A 120 -8.04 12.99 -8.66
N ALA A 121 -7.97 12.94 -10.00
CA ALA A 121 -8.60 11.88 -10.79
C ALA A 121 -7.85 10.56 -10.64
N ILE A 122 -8.57 9.48 -10.37
CA ILE A 122 -8.02 8.17 -10.07
C ILE A 122 -8.36 7.21 -11.20
N LYS A 123 -7.32 6.55 -11.72
CA LYS A 123 -7.45 5.48 -12.72
C LYS A 123 -6.29 4.50 -12.54
N ALA A 124 -6.56 3.33 -12.01
CA ALA A 124 -5.55 2.27 -11.94
C ALA A 124 -4.98 1.95 -13.32
N LEU A 125 -3.66 1.92 -13.43
CA LEU A 125 -2.94 1.68 -14.69
C LEU A 125 -2.51 0.23 -14.84
N ALA A 126 -1.97 -0.36 -13.78
CA ALA A 126 -1.39 -1.70 -13.82
C ALA A 126 -1.61 -2.41 -12.47
N LEU A 127 -2.71 -3.15 -12.37
CA LEU A 127 -2.96 -4.00 -11.21
C LEU A 127 -2.54 -5.42 -11.51
N THR A 128 -1.91 -6.10 -10.55
CA THR A 128 -1.70 -7.53 -10.57
C THR A 128 -3.04 -8.27 -10.55
N GLU A 129 -3.04 -9.57 -10.86
CA GLU A 129 -4.26 -10.39 -10.80
C GLU A 129 -4.85 -10.43 -9.39
N LEU A 130 -3.98 -10.52 -8.36
CA LEU A 130 -4.41 -10.51 -6.97
C LEU A 130 -5.05 -9.17 -6.58
N GLU A 131 -4.46 -8.03 -6.97
CA GLU A 131 -5.00 -6.70 -6.70
C GLU A 131 -6.34 -6.49 -7.42
N ARG A 132 -6.50 -6.95 -8.67
CA ARG A 132 -7.79 -6.90 -9.36
C ARG A 132 -8.90 -7.66 -8.64
N ARG A 133 -8.54 -8.72 -7.91
CA ARG A 133 -9.48 -9.54 -7.14
C ARG A 133 -9.73 -9.03 -5.73
N SER A 134 -8.90 -8.11 -5.22
CA SER A 134 -8.92 -7.66 -3.83
C SER A 134 -9.01 -6.15 -3.63
N VAL A 135 -8.94 -5.34 -4.70
CA VAL A 135 -9.10 -3.88 -4.62
C VAL A 135 -10.41 -3.47 -5.28
N ALA A 136 -11.33 -2.95 -4.48
CA ALA A 136 -12.67 -2.54 -4.91
C ALA A 136 -12.72 -1.09 -5.40
N GLY A 137 -11.78 -0.24 -5.02
CA GLY A 137 -11.77 1.16 -5.41
C GLY A 137 -10.83 2.03 -4.60
N ALA A 138 -11.00 3.34 -4.75
CA ALA A 138 -10.24 4.35 -4.03
C ALA A 138 -11.12 5.54 -3.71
N ARG A 139 -10.80 6.26 -2.62
CA ARG A 139 -11.55 7.43 -2.17
C ARG A 139 -10.64 8.41 -1.45
N TRP A 140 -10.92 9.70 -1.66
CA TRP A 140 -10.38 10.80 -0.88
C TRP A 140 -11.18 10.98 0.41
N TRP A 141 -10.46 11.01 1.55
CA TRP A 141 -11.05 11.13 2.88
C TRP A 141 -10.57 12.39 3.57
N THR A 142 -11.48 13.13 4.16
CA THR A 142 -11.10 14.16 5.12
C THR A 142 -10.70 13.53 6.46
N CYS A 143 -9.86 14.21 7.25
CA CYS A 143 -9.53 13.78 8.61
C CYS A 143 -10.78 13.60 9.48
N ARG A 144 -11.80 14.45 9.28
CA ARG A 144 -13.08 14.37 9.98
C ARG A 144 -13.87 13.11 9.64
N GLU A 145 -13.91 12.71 8.36
CA GLU A 145 -14.54 11.46 7.93
C GLU A 145 -13.84 10.26 8.54
N LEU A 146 -12.50 10.22 8.48
CA LEU A 146 -11.72 9.15 9.11
C LEU A 146 -11.95 9.03 10.62
N THR A 147 -12.06 10.16 11.32
CA THR A 147 -12.32 10.16 12.77
C THR A 147 -13.69 9.57 13.11
N ARG A 148 -14.65 9.63 12.20
CA ARG A 148 -16.02 9.13 12.36
C ARG A 148 -16.27 7.79 11.68
N ALA A 149 -15.28 7.29 10.94
CA ALA A 149 -15.39 6.03 10.22
C ALA A 149 -15.60 4.85 11.20
N HIS A 150 -16.49 3.96 10.82
CA HIS A 150 -16.71 2.68 11.49
C HIS A 150 -16.00 1.54 10.74
N GLU A 151 -15.56 1.82 9.52
CA GLU A 151 -14.81 0.91 8.67
C GLU A 151 -13.41 0.67 9.23
N THR A 152 -12.87 -0.49 8.94
CA THR A 152 -11.47 -0.82 9.27
C THR A 152 -10.53 0.01 8.40
N VAL A 153 -9.61 0.72 9.03
CA VAL A 153 -8.60 1.54 8.34
C VAL A 153 -7.22 1.20 8.89
N TYR A 154 -6.26 0.99 7.99
CA TYR A 154 -4.86 0.73 8.34
C TYR A 154 -3.94 1.88 7.88
N PRO A 155 -2.96 2.27 8.73
CA PRO A 155 -2.74 1.81 10.11
C PRO A 155 -3.92 2.20 11.02
N THR A 156 -4.17 1.43 12.07
CA THR A 156 -5.38 1.56 12.93
C THR A 156 -5.55 2.94 13.56
N ARG A 157 -4.48 3.72 13.72
CA ARG A 157 -4.50 5.09 14.26
C ARG A 157 -4.40 6.18 13.19
N LEU A 158 -4.73 5.87 11.95
CA LEU A 158 -4.52 6.79 10.83
C LEU A 158 -5.20 8.15 11.03
N ALA A 159 -6.42 8.19 11.56
CA ALA A 159 -7.15 9.44 11.80
C ALA A 159 -6.40 10.36 12.79
N GLU A 160 -5.85 9.80 13.86
CA GLU A 160 -5.05 10.52 14.85
C GLU A 160 -3.72 11.00 14.26
N LEU A 161 -3.02 10.11 13.54
CA LEU A 161 -1.76 10.41 12.87
C LEU A 161 -1.92 11.51 11.82
N LEU A 162 -2.99 11.43 11.02
CA LEU A 162 -3.30 12.46 10.02
C LEU A 162 -3.62 13.80 10.67
N ARG A 163 -4.43 13.82 11.71
CA ARG A 163 -4.73 15.07 12.43
C ARG A 163 -3.46 15.72 12.93
N ARG A 164 -2.59 14.95 13.57
CA ARG A 164 -1.32 15.45 14.08
C ARG A 164 -0.43 15.98 12.96
N LEU A 165 -0.36 15.27 11.84
CA LEU A 165 0.37 15.72 10.65
C LEU A 165 -0.14 17.06 10.12
N LEU A 166 -1.46 17.24 10.05
CA LEU A 166 -2.07 18.47 9.56
C LEU A 166 -1.89 19.64 10.53
N ASP A 167 -1.94 19.40 11.84
CA ASP A 167 -1.82 20.41 12.87
C ASP A 167 -0.36 20.83 13.12
N GLU A 168 0.57 19.90 13.12
CA GLU A 168 1.98 20.11 13.55
C GLU A 168 2.98 20.08 12.38
N GLY A 169 2.56 19.57 11.21
CA GLY A 169 3.47 19.28 10.07
C GLY A 169 4.21 17.96 10.24
N PRO A 170 5.07 17.61 9.25
CA PRO A 170 5.85 16.39 9.31
C PRO A 170 6.81 16.40 10.50
N PRO A 171 7.03 15.23 11.16
CA PRO A 171 7.98 15.12 12.25
C PRO A 171 9.41 15.35 11.76
N ALA A 172 10.31 15.73 12.69
CA ALA A 172 11.73 15.96 12.36
C ALA A 172 12.45 14.71 11.85
N GLY A 173 11.94 13.53 12.15
CA GLY A 173 12.39 12.24 11.64
C GLY A 173 11.27 11.22 11.75
N PRO A 174 11.40 10.04 11.09
CA PRO A 174 10.33 9.05 11.07
C PRO A 174 10.00 8.54 12.46
N VAL A 175 8.69 8.47 12.74
CA VAL A 175 8.15 7.95 14.00
C VAL A 175 7.87 6.45 13.82
N THR A 176 8.36 5.64 14.76
CA THR A 176 8.01 4.21 14.78
C THR A 176 6.65 4.02 15.43
N LEU A 177 5.74 3.42 14.69
CA LEU A 177 4.41 3.05 15.16
C LEU A 177 4.45 1.70 15.87
N ASP A 178 3.41 1.43 16.66
CA ASP A 178 3.24 0.13 17.32
C ASP A 178 3.15 -0.98 16.25
N THR A 179 3.72 -2.15 16.56
CA THR A 179 3.60 -3.33 15.70
C THR A 179 2.15 -3.82 15.70
N GLU A 180 1.59 -4.01 14.51
CA GLU A 180 0.23 -4.54 14.35
C GLU A 180 0.30 -6.00 13.90
N ILE A 181 -0.27 -6.88 14.71
CA ILE A 181 -0.43 -8.31 14.43
C ILE A 181 -1.92 -8.61 14.45
N VAL A 182 -2.44 -9.06 13.31
CA VAL A 182 -3.86 -9.38 13.11
C VAL A 182 -4.04 -10.88 12.92
#